data_6c08af64e939a4b1073629daf1f4a507
#
_entry.id   6c08af64e939a4b1073629daf1f4a507
#
_cell.length_a   1.000
_cell.length_b   1.000
_cell.length_c   1.000
_cell.angle_alpha   90.00
_cell.angle_beta   90.00
_cell.angle_gamma   90.00
#
_symmetry.space_group_name_H-M   'P 1'
#
loop_
_entity.id
_entity.type
_entity.pdbx_description
1 polymer ?
#
loop_
_entity_poly.entity_id
_entity_poly.type
_entity_poly.pdbx_seq_one_letter_code
_entity_poly.pdbx_strand_id
1 'polypeptide(L)'
;YPQFAVSLRNLVPSCTVCNHKKSKQSKEIFYPYIEEILPEDQFRTEPIGGFRYLLGEAGSCGEFKLTLKQTEKSGMSQQERESYQEKIENTFGTVFDLEELYQQQKEYVLMMFRQNAIWGAPYLESLDEDVRTMFTEEELDGIRYLRSIASENYIHTPLGRLTHDINEEIKLL
;
A
#
# COMPACT_ATOMS: atom_id res chain seq x y z
N TYR A 1 -6.34 12.82 26.86
CA TYR A 1 -5.81 14.14 27.28
C TYR A 1 -6.79 15.22 26.83
N PRO A 2 -7.73 15.67 27.70
CA PRO A 2 -8.79 16.63 27.34
C PRO A 2 -8.27 17.97 26.81
N GLN A 3 -7.08 18.39 27.27
CA GLN A 3 -6.45 19.65 26.86
C GLN A 3 -6.07 19.70 25.37
N PHE A 4 -5.96 18.57 24.71
CA PHE A 4 -5.62 18.49 23.28
C PHE A 4 -6.85 18.38 22.38
N ALA A 5 -8.03 18.18 22.96
CA ALA A 5 -9.26 17.94 22.18
C ALA A 5 -9.64 19.12 21.27
N VAL A 6 -9.22 20.33 21.62
CA VAL A 6 -9.49 21.57 20.85
C VAL A 6 -8.28 22.08 20.08
N SER A 7 -7.16 21.35 20.10
CA SER A 7 -5.98 21.73 19.33
C SER A 7 -6.15 21.35 17.86
N LEU A 8 -6.02 22.32 16.95
CA LEU A 8 -6.07 22.07 15.50
C LEU A 8 -4.99 21.06 15.04
N ARG A 9 -3.85 21.04 15.71
CA ARG A 9 -2.78 20.09 15.42
C ARG A 9 -3.10 18.64 15.83
N ASN A 10 -4.11 18.47 16.66
CA ASN A 10 -4.58 17.15 17.10
C ASN A 10 -5.84 16.69 16.33
N LEU A 11 -6.35 17.50 15.40
CA LEU A 11 -7.49 17.13 14.58
C LEU A 11 -7.02 16.34 13.36
N VAL A 12 -7.23 15.03 13.41
CA VAL A 12 -6.98 14.13 12.29
C VAL A 12 -8.27 13.94 11.51
N PRO A 13 -8.33 14.37 10.24
CA PRO A 13 -9.48 14.07 9.39
C PRO A 13 -9.69 12.56 9.30
N SER A 14 -10.83 12.08 9.71
CA SER A 14 -11.18 10.67 9.68
C SER A 14 -12.63 10.47 9.30
N CYS A 15 -12.94 9.35 8.64
CA CYS A 15 -14.34 9.00 8.38
C CYS A 15 -15.07 8.68 9.68
N THR A 16 -16.41 8.76 9.65
CA THR A 16 -17.25 8.50 10.82
C THR A 16 -16.98 7.14 11.47
N VAL A 17 -16.72 6.12 10.65
CA VAL A 17 -16.45 4.76 11.12
C VAL A 17 -15.12 4.71 11.89
N CYS A 18 -14.04 5.23 11.32
CA CYS A 18 -12.73 5.26 11.98
C CYS A 18 -12.74 6.10 13.26
N ASN A 19 -13.40 7.27 13.21
CA ASN A 19 -13.54 8.13 14.37
C ASN A 19 -14.30 7.44 15.51
N HIS A 20 -15.39 6.72 15.17
CA HIS A 20 -16.16 5.96 16.15
C HIS A 20 -15.37 4.79 16.75
N LYS A 21 -14.64 4.06 15.93
CA LYS A 21 -13.74 2.97 16.38
C LYS A 21 -12.69 3.54 17.36
N LYS A 22 -11.99 4.61 16.98
CA LYS A 22 -10.95 5.25 17.80
C LYS A 22 -11.48 5.81 19.12
N SER A 23 -12.67 6.42 19.13
CA SER A 23 -13.24 7.07 20.33
C SER A 23 -13.45 6.12 21.52
N LYS A 24 -13.54 4.81 21.25
CA LYS A 24 -13.73 3.76 22.25
C LYS A 24 -12.43 3.11 22.71
N GLN A 25 -11.29 3.50 22.15
CA GLN A 25 -9.99 2.86 22.35
C GLN A 25 -9.00 3.85 22.96
N SER A 26 -8.27 3.41 23.98
CA SER A 26 -7.14 4.13 24.57
C SER A 26 -5.77 3.61 24.09
N LYS A 27 -5.77 2.74 23.09
CA LYS A 27 -4.57 2.10 22.55
C LYS A 27 -3.73 3.09 21.76
N GLU A 28 -2.42 2.90 21.77
CA GLU A 28 -1.50 3.65 20.92
C GLU A 28 -1.64 3.21 19.47
N ILE A 29 -1.70 4.20 18.58
CA ILE A 29 -1.73 4.02 17.13
C ILE A 29 -0.74 4.98 16.50
N PHE A 30 -0.40 4.79 15.23
CA PHE A 30 0.39 5.76 14.50
C PHE A 30 -0.31 7.12 14.46
N TYR A 31 0.45 8.17 14.74
CA TYR A 31 -0.04 9.54 14.62
C TYR A 31 0.26 10.05 13.21
N PRO A 32 -0.75 10.21 12.35
CA PRO A 32 -0.58 10.33 10.90
C PRO A 32 0.15 11.59 10.41
N TYR A 33 0.42 12.56 11.31
CA TYR A 33 1.16 13.77 10.97
C TYR A 33 2.65 13.70 11.30
N ILE A 34 3.08 12.74 12.10
CA ILE A 34 4.46 12.68 12.62
C ILE A 34 5.05 11.27 12.49
N GLU A 35 4.21 10.25 12.44
CA GLU A 35 4.64 8.86 12.45
C GLU A 35 4.21 8.18 11.15
N GLU A 36 5.12 7.44 10.57
CA GLU A 36 4.89 6.68 9.34
C GLU A 36 5.21 5.20 9.56
N ILE A 37 4.57 4.37 8.76
CA ILE A 37 4.99 2.99 8.61
C ILE A 37 6.36 3.01 7.95
N LEU A 38 7.29 2.25 8.50
CA LEU A 38 8.65 2.21 7.97
C LEU A 38 8.65 1.80 6.48
N PRO A 39 9.55 2.37 5.68
CA PRO A 39 9.63 2.06 4.24
C PRO A 39 9.87 0.58 3.95
N GLU A 40 10.52 -0.12 4.87
CA GLU A 40 10.82 -1.55 4.77
C GLU A 40 9.56 -2.43 4.93
N ASP A 41 8.53 -1.93 5.61
CA ASP A 41 7.26 -2.63 5.75
C ASP A 41 6.37 -2.30 4.57
N GLN A 42 6.07 -3.29 3.75
CA GLN A 42 5.41 -3.10 2.46
C GLN A 42 4.15 -3.94 2.34
N PHE A 43 3.16 -3.37 1.68
CA PHE A 43 2.03 -4.17 1.22
C PHE A 43 2.49 -5.17 0.16
N ARG A 44 2.06 -6.41 0.32
CA ARG A 44 2.36 -7.51 -0.60
C ARG A 44 1.14 -8.37 -0.81
N THR A 45 1.13 -9.03 -1.96
CA THR A 45 0.15 -10.08 -2.22
C THR A 45 0.68 -11.41 -1.68
N GLU A 46 -0.18 -12.13 -0.98
CA GLU A 46 0.10 -13.48 -0.50
C GLU A 46 -0.85 -14.47 -1.14
N PRO A 47 -0.36 -15.45 -1.92
CA PRO A 47 -1.22 -16.41 -2.59
C PRO A 47 -1.92 -17.33 -1.58
N ILE A 48 -3.22 -17.57 -1.78
CA ILE A 48 -4.03 -18.44 -0.92
C ILE A 48 -4.44 -19.73 -1.64
N GLY A 49 -4.74 -19.65 -2.94
CA GLY A 49 -5.29 -20.80 -3.67
C GLY A 49 -4.92 -20.88 -5.13
N GLY A 50 -4.16 -19.91 -5.67
CA GLY A 50 -3.75 -19.88 -7.06
C GLY A 50 -2.85 -18.71 -7.38
N PHE A 51 -2.44 -18.60 -8.63
CA PHE A 51 -1.52 -17.58 -9.13
C PHE A 51 -2.08 -16.82 -10.34
N ARG A 52 -3.35 -17.05 -10.73
CA ARG A 52 -3.96 -16.39 -11.89
C ARG A 52 -4.06 -14.88 -11.71
N TYR A 53 -4.13 -14.43 -10.47
CA TYR A 53 -4.12 -13.00 -10.17
C TYR A 53 -2.86 -12.28 -10.64
N LEU A 54 -1.70 -12.97 -10.74
CA LEU A 54 -0.46 -12.39 -11.28
C LEU A 54 -0.58 -12.02 -12.76
N LEU A 55 -1.52 -12.66 -13.49
CA LEU A 55 -1.88 -12.34 -14.86
C LEU A 55 -3.06 -11.36 -14.94
N GLY A 56 -3.59 -10.93 -13.81
CA GLY A 56 -4.74 -10.05 -13.74
C GLY A 56 -6.04 -10.67 -14.27
N GLU A 57 -6.19 -12.01 -14.18
CA GLU A 57 -7.39 -12.70 -14.63
C GLU A 57 -8.63 -12.29 -13.83
N ALA A 58 -9.71 -12.00 -14.51
CA ALA A 58 -10.97 -11.65 -13.86
C ALA A 58 -11.46 -12.80 -12.95
N GLY A 59 -11.91 -12.45 -11.75
CA GLY A 59 -12.41 -13.42 -10.76
C GLY A 59 -11.33 -14.09 -9.91
N SER A 60 -10.05 -13.77 -10.08
CA SER A 60 -8.95 -14.33 -9.27
C SER A 60 -8.69 -13.58 -7.96
N CYS A 61 -9.50 -12.60 -7.58
CA CYS A 61 -9.38 -11.86 -6.31
C CYS A 61 -9.44 -12.76 -5.07
N GLY A 62 -10.05 -13.94 -5.17
CA GLY A 62 -10.08 -14.95 -4.10
C GLY A 62 -8.77 -15.72 -3.94
N GLU A 63 -7.83 -15.61 -4.87
CA GLU A 63 -6.60 -16.41 -4.89
C GLU A 63 -5.44 -15.79 -4.09
N PHE A 64 -5.60 -14.55 -3.64
CA PHE A 64 -4.59 -13.86 -2.84
C PHE A 64 -5.23 -13.04 -1.72
N LYS A 65 -4.44 -12.68 -0.74
CA LYS A 65 -4.76 -11.65 0.25
C LYS A 65 -3.71 -10.53 0.21
N LEU A 66 -4.10 -9.35 0.65
CA LEU A 66 -3.20 -8.22 0.85
C LEU A 66 -2.73 -8.24 2.30
N THR A 67 -1.44 -8.22 2.51
CA THR A 67 -0.82 -8.20 3.84
C THR A 67 0.21 -7.08 3.92
N LEU A 68 0.37 -6.50 5.11
CA LEU A 68 1.51 -5.65 5.41
C LEU A 68 2.66 -6.56 5.85
N LYS A 69 3.60 -6.83 4.95
CA LYS A 69 4.78 -7.62 5.26
C LYS A 69 5.78 -6.78 6.04
N GLN A 70 6.04 -7.19 7.25
CA GLN A 70 7.01 -6.56 8.12
C GLN A 70 8.40 -7.18 7.93
N THR A 71 9.42 -6.32 7.96
CA THR A 71 10.83 -6.72 7.84
C THR A 71 11.51 -6.62 9.20
N GLU A 72 12.57 -7.39 9.40
CA GLU A 72 13.39 -7.29 10.61
C GLU A 72 13.98 -5.88 10.78
N LYS A 73 13.75 -5.30 11.95
CA LYS A 73 14.18 -3.93 12.29
C LYS A 73 15.63 -3.93 12.79
N SER A 74 16.58 -4.01 11.87
CA SER A 74 17.99 -3.85 12.22
C SER A 74 18.26 -2.40 12.61
N GLY A 75 18.84 -2.19 13.81
CA GLY A 75 19.20 -0.84 14.30
C GLY A 75 18.24 -0.23 15.32
N MET A 76 17.05 -0.79 15.51
CA MET A 76 16.14 -0.39 16.59
C MET A 76 16.46 -1.15 17.88
N SER A 77 16.32 -0.48 19.03
CA SER A 77 16.36 -1.14 20.34
C SER A 77 15.15 -2.07 20.49
N GLN A 78 15.23 -3.03 21.41
CA GLN A 78 14.13 -3.95 21.67
C GLN A 78 12.84 -3.20 22.06
N GLN A 79 12.95 -2.18 22.91
CA GLN A 79 11.82 -1.39 23.37
C GLN A 79 11.15 -0.60 22.22
N GLU A 80 11.94 -0.05 21.30
CA GLU A 80 11.40 0.64 20.12
C GLU A 80 10.68 -0.33 19.17
N ARG A 81 11.21 -1.55 18.98
CA ARG A 81 10.56 -2.59 18.18
C ARG A 81 9.23 -3.02 18.78
N GLU A 82 9.18 -3.26 20.10
CA GLU A 82 7.95 -3.63 20.80
C GLU A 82 6.88 -2.53 20.67
N SER A 83 7.26 -1.26 20.88
CA SER A 83 6.34 -0.13 20.71
C SER A 83 5.85 0.01 19.26
N TYR A 84 6.75 -0.13 18.29
CA TYR A 84 6.39 -0.08 16.88
C TYR A 84 5.43 -1.22 16.50
N GLN A 85 5.73 -2.44 16.96
CA GLN A 85 4.89 -3.61 16.71
C GLN A 85 3.50 -3.44 17.32
N GLU A 86 3.41 -2.93 18.53
CA GLU A 86 2.14 -2.63 19.18
C GLU A 86 1.33 -1.60 18.38
N LYS A 87 1.96 -0.55 17.86
CA LYS A 87 1.30 0.45 17.01
C LYS A 87 0.80 -0.14 15.69
N ILE A 88 1.58 -1.01 15.04
CA ILE A 88 1.14 -1.74 13.83
C ILE A 88 -0.10 -2.57 14.16
N GLU A 89 -0.03 -3.41 15.18
CA GLU A 89 -1.11 -4.31 15.57
C GLU A 89 -2.39 -3.55 15.95
N ASN A 90 -2.22 -2.44 16.66
CA ASN A 90 -3.35 -1.58 17.02
C ASN A 90 -3.94 -0.87 15.79
N THR A 91 -3.10 -0.32 14.91
CA THR A 91 -3.57 0.45 13.76
C THR A 91 -4.20 -0.45 12.70
N PHE A 92 -3.55 -1.56 12.34
CA PHE A 92 -4.00 -2.43 11.27
C PHE A 92 -5.02 -3.47 11.71
N GLY A 93 -4.91 -4.00 12.93
CA GLY A 93 -5.82 -5.03 13.43
C GLY A 93 -6.90 -4.47 14.34
N THR A 94 -6.55 -4.09 15.56
CA THR A 94 -7.55 -4.00 16.64
C THR A 94 -8.36 -2.71 16.71
N VAL A 95 -7.82 -1.56 16.27
CA VAL A 95 -8.50 -0.26 16.38
C VAL A 95 -9.25 0.10 15.10
N PHE A 96 -8.56 0.10 13.96
CA PHE A 96 -9.16 0.52 12.69
C PHE A 96 -9.51 -0.64 11.78
N ASP A 97 -8.91 -1.82 11.98
CA ASP A 97 -9.10 -2.99 11.13
C ASP A 97 -8.76 -2.67 9.67
N LEU A 98 -7.61 -1.98 9.49
CA LEU A 98 -7.18 -1.54 8.17
C LEU A 98 -6.85 -2.74 7.27
N GLU A 99 -6.41 -3.85 7.82
CA GLU A 99 -6.16 -5.06 7.04
C GLU A 99 -7.41 -5.47 6.27
N GLU A 100 -8.57 -5.54 6.94
CA GLU A 100 -9.84 -5.87 6.28
C GLU A 100 -10.25 -4.79 5.26
N LEU A 101 -10.02 -3.52 5.55
CA LEU A 101 -10.30 -2.43 4.61
C LEU A 101 -9.43 -2.53 3.35
N TYR A 102 -8.17 -2.93 3.48
CA TYR A 102 -7.30 -3.14 2.33
C TYR A 102 -7.70 -4.37 1.51
N GLN A 103 -8.28 -5.43 2.12
CA GLN A 103 -8.82 -6.55 1.34
C GLN A 103 -9.89 -6.12 0.33
N GLN A 104 -10.63 -5.05 0.61
CA GLN A 104 -11.62 -4.49 -0.32
C GLN A 104 -10.98 -3.86 -1.57
N GLN A 105 -9.67 -3.62 -1.56
CA GLN A 105 -8.93 -3.05 -2.69
C GLN A 105 -8.32 -4.11 -3.63
N LYS A 106 -8.66 -5.39 -3.47
CA LYS A 106 -8.13 -6.48 -4.30
C LYS A 106 -8.41 -6.31 -5.79
N GLU A 107 -9.57 -5.80 -6.16
CA GLU A 107 -9.89 -5.53 -7.57
C GLU A 107 -8.95 -4.46 -8.15
N TYR A 108 -8.64 -3.43 -7.37
CA TYR A 108 -7.68 -2.42 -7.79
C TYR A 108 -6.28 -3.01 -7.99
N VAL A 109 -5.83 -3.84 -7.06
CA VAL A 109 -4.54 -4.55 -7.18
C VAL A 109 -4.55 -5.50 -8.37
N LEU A 110 -5.64 -6.22 -8.60
CA LEU A 110 -5.79 -7.09 -9.76
C LEU A 110 -5.68 -6.31 -11.08
N MET A 111 -6.24 -5.09 -11.14
CA MET A 111 -6.07 -4.21 -12.30
C MET A 111 -4.61 -3.83 -12.54
N MET A 112 -3.83 -3.62 -11.48
CA MET A 112 -2.39 -3.32 -11.61
C MET A 112 -1.63 -4.51 -12.21
N PHE A 113 -1.87 -5.72 -11.74
CA PHE A 113 -1.30 -6.94 -12.33
C PHE A 113 -1.71 -7.11 -13.79
N ARG A 114 -2.99 -6.91 -14.09
CA ARG A 114 -3.50 -6.99 -15.46
C ARG A 114 -2.85 -5.97 -16.39
N GLN A 115 -2.67 -4.74 -15.91
CA GLN A 115 -1.99 -3.69 -16.66
C GLN A 115 -0.58 -4.12 -17.02
N ASN A 116 0.18 -4.64 -16.05
CA ASN A 116 1.53 -5.12 -16.29
C ASN A 116 1.56 -6.36 -17.21
N ALA A 117 0.61 -7.29 -17.07
CA ALA A 117 0.53 -8.47 -17.94
C ALA A 117 0.27 -8.11 -19.42
N ILE A 118 -0.49 -7.04 -19.67
CA ILE A 118 -0.82 -6.58 -21.03
C ILE A 118 0.29 -5.67 -21.60
N TRP A 119 0.75 -4.71 -20.80
CA TRP A 119 1.61 -3.61 -21.24
C TRP A 119 3.03 -3.66 -20.64
N GLY A 120 3.41 -4.80 -20.07
CA GLY A 120 4.70 -4.98 -19.42
C GLY A 120 5.90 -4.98 -20.36
N ALA A 121 7.07 -5.38 -19.84
CA ALA A 121 8.33 -5.33 -20.57
C ALA A 121 8.28 -6.00 -21.96
N PRO A 122 7.67 -7.20 -22.13
CA PRO A 122 7.64 -7.87 -23.44
C PRO A 122 6.87 -7.05 -24.50
N TYR A 123 5.79 -6.35 -24.10
CA TYR A 123 5.06 -5.49 -25.02
C TYR A 123 5.91 -4.29 -25.42
N LEU A 124 6.51 -3.59 -24.46
CA LEU A 124 7.34 -2.41 -24.73
C LEU A 124 8.57 -2.75 -25.58
N GLU A 125 9.15 -3.91 -25.38
CA GLU A 125 10.26 -4.42 -26.20
C GLU A 125 9.83 -4.75 -27.64
N SER A 126 8.55 -5.10 -27.84
CA SER A 126 8.01 -5.37 -29.16
C SER A 126 7.67 -4.12 -29.97
N LEU A 127 7.63 -2.93 -29.34
CA LEU A 127 7.41 -1.68 -30.02
C LEU A 127 8.63 -1.30 -30.89
N ASP A 128 8.32 -0.76 -32.07
CA ASP A 128 9.35 -0.23 -32.96
C ASP A 128 10.16 0.88 -32.24
N GLU A 129 11.47 0.92 -32.47
CA GLU A 129 12.38 1.85 -31.79
C GLU A 129 11.94 3.30 -31.99
N ASP A 130 11.44 3.64 -33.18
CA ASP A 130 10.89 4.96 -33.48
C ASP A 130 9.68 5.31 -32.61
N VAL A 131 8.80 4.35 -32.35
CA VAL A 131 7.63 4.55 -31.49
C VAL A 131 8.05 4.67 -30.03
N ARG A 132 8.99 3.85 -29.61
CA ARG A 132 9.50 3.84 -28.24
C ARG A 132 10.19 5.14 -27.86
N THR A 133 10.94 5.74 -28.80
CA THR A 133 11.61 7.02 -28.56
C THR A 133 10.68 8.23 -28.49
N MET A 134 9.40 8.08 -28.87
CA MET A 134 8.38 9.13 -28.72
C MET A 134 7.93 9.32 -27.25
N PHE A 135 8.26 8.37 -26.37
CA PHE A 135 7.86 8.39 -24.96
C PHE A 135 9.08 8.57 -24.05
N THR A 136 8.89 9.31 -23.00
CA THR A 136 9.85 9.36 -21.88
C THR A 136 9.77 8.07 -21.06
N GLU A 137 10.81 7.75 -20.31
CA GLU A 137 10.77 6.59 -19.38
C GLU A 137 9.64 6.71 -18.37
N GLU A 138 9.31 7.90 -17.90
CA GLU A 138 8.20 8.15 -16.97
C GLU A 138 6.83 7.84 -17.62
N GLU A 139 6.66 8.18 -18.91
CA GLU A 139 5.45 7.85 -19.65
C GLU A 139 5.35 6.34 -19.92
N LEU A 140 6.46 5.69 -20.24
CA LEU A 140 6.52 4.24 -20.40
C LEU A 140 6.19 3.51 -19.10
N ASP A 141 6.69 3.98 -17.97
CA ASP A 141 6.33 3.47 -16.65
C ASP A 141 4.86 3.72 -16.33
N GLY A 142 4.30 4.85 -16.74
CA GLY A 142 2.87 5.12 -16.62
C GLY A 142 2.00 4.16 -17.43
N ILE A 143 2.50 3.69 -18.57
CA ILE A 143 1.83 2.67 -19.41
C ILE A 143 1.94 1.29 -18.75
N ARG A 144 3.13 0.93 -18.27
CA ARG A 144 3.42 -0.37 -17.66
C ARG A 144 2.71 -0.57 -16.33
N TYR A 145 2.80 0.42 -15.47
CA TYR A 145 2.26 0.38 -14.11
C TYR A 145 1.05 1.30 -14.03
N LEU A 146 -0.14 0.80 -13.88
CA LEU A 146 -1.43 1.52 -13.90
C LEU A 146 -1.32 2.99 -13.43
N ARG A 147 -0.39 3.24 -12.53
CA ARG A 147 -0.05 4.56 -12.01
C ARG A 147 1.40 4.55 -11.55
N SER A 148 2.27 5.24 -12.28
CA SER A 148 3.61 5.53 -11.75
C SER A 148 3.48 6.60 -10.67
N ILE A 149 3.85 6.25 -9.44
CA ILE A 149 3.90 7.18 -8.32
C ILE A 149 5.33 7.23 -7.85
N ALA A 150 6.00 8.35 -8.10
CA ALA A 150 7.31 8.60 -7.53
C ALA A 150 7.24 8.46 -6.00
N SER A 151 8.25 7.85 -5.41
CA SER A 151 8.31 7.55 -3.97
C SER A 151 8.04 8.76 -3.07
N GLU A 152 8.36 9.95 -3.54
CA GLU A 152 8.15 11.21 -2.82
C GLU A 152 6.69 11.69 -2.80
N ASN A 153 5.86 11.21 -3.72
CA ASN A 153 4.49 11.70 -3.94
C ASN A 153 3.38 10.73 -3.53
N TYR A 154 3.69 9.49 -3.16
CA TYR A 154 2.65 8.51 -2.84
C TYR A 154 1.81 8.90 -1.61
N ILE A 155 2.38 9.65 -0.66
CA ILE A 155 1.70 10.10 0.57
C ILE A 155 0.47 10.97 0.26
N HIS A 156 0.52 11.75 -0.82
CA HIS A 156 -0.55 12.67 -1.21
C HIS A 156 -1.60 12.07 -2.15
N THR A 157 -1.48 10.78 -2.44
CA THR A 157 -2.31 10.11 -3.43
C THR A 157 -3.18 9.04 -2.76
N PRO A 158 -4.50 9.00 -3.04
CA PRO A 158 -5.35 7.92 -2.54
C PRO A 158 -4.77 6.54 -2.89
N LEU A 159 -4.67 5.65 -1.92
CA LEU A 159 -4.01 4.33 -2.02
C LEU A 159 -2.55 4.40 -2.50
N GLY A 160 -1.91 5.57 -2.41
CA GLY A 160 -0.58 5.78 -2.96
C GLY A 160 0.46 4.82 -2.44
N ARG A 161 0.49 4.55 -1.12
CA ARG A 161 1.40 3.57 -0.51
C ARG A 161 1.15 2.16 -1.06
N LEU A 162 -0.11 1.72 -1.09
CA LEU A 162 -0.47 0.42 -1.66
C LEU A 162 -0.03 0.33 -3.12
N THR A 163 -0.33 1.35 -3.92
CA THR A 163 0.05 1.39 -5.33
C THR A 163 1.56 1.32 -5.53
N HIS A 164 2.31 2.08 -4.74
CA HIS A 164 3.77 2.07 -4.77
C HIS A 164 4.30 0.66 -4.46
N ASP A 165 3.88 0.09 -3.34
CA ASP A 165 4.39 -1.19 -2.86
C ASP A 165 4.05 -2.35 -3.81
N ILE A 166 2.84 -2.36 -4.38
CA ILE A 166 2.45 -3.37 -5.38
C ILE A 166 3.20 -3.17 -6.70
N ASN A 167 3.48 -1.94 -7.13
CA ASN A 167 4.33 -1.71 -8.30
C ASN A 167 5.76 -2.25 -8.08
N GLU A 168 6.32 -2.05 -6.88
CA GLU A 168 7.62 -2.65 -6.55
C GLU A 168 7.57 -4.19 -6.52
N GLU A 169 6.46 -4.79 -6.10
CA GLU A 169 6.25 -6.23 -6.20
C GLU A 169 6.20 -6.69 -7.66
N ILE A 170 5.45 -6.01 -8.50
CA ILE A 170 5.32 -6.30 -9.94
C ILE A 170 6.68 -6.22 -10.66
N LYS A 171 7.54 -5.27 -10.31
CA LYS A 171 8.87 -5.13 -10.90
C LYS A 171 9.80 -6.31 -10.59
N LEU A 172 9.50 -7.07 -9.54
CA LEU A 172 10.29 -8.24 -9.13
C LEU A 172 9.82 -9.55 -9.77
N LEU A 173 8.67 -9.55 -10.45
CA LEU A 173 8.09 -10.70 -11.16
C LEU A 173 8.53 -10.75 -12.62
#